data_ec7c2b770f49dcc29ec35fd649fab2ac
#
_entry.id   ec7c2b770f49dcc29ec35fd649fab2ac
#
_cell.length_a   1.000
_cell.length_b   1.000
_cell.length_c   1.000
_cell.angle_alpha   90.00
_cell.angle_beta   90.00
_cell.angle_gamma   90.00
#
_symmetry.space_group_name_H-M   'P 1'
#
loop_
_entity.id
_entity.type
_entity.pdbx_description
1 polymer ?
#
loop_
_entity_poly.entity_id
_entity_poly.type
_entity_poly.pdbx_seq_one_letter_code
_entity_poly.pdbx_strand_id
1 'polypeptide(L)'
;MEGFEFLALPEKYSGVDIVNYQYFHQLLEKRTIVFNSEISEDIIETLYLPLRDFENDDSDEPVTIILNSVGGSVSDGFFLANYLASYKKKINMIITGYAASMAAVILSAGGKNENITRKAYPSTYILIHDGYVALSASEAKTANDIMAFNNRVDENIRNFIISNTNITEELYDSKARKQWFISAQEALELNLIDEIME
;
A
#
# COMPACT_ATOMS: atom_id res chain seq x y z
N MET A 1 -8.03 -37.82 -8.63
CA MET A 1 -7.03 -36.80 -9.02
C MET A 1 -7.38 -36.41 -10.44
N GLU A 2 -8.27 -35.44 -10.59
CA GLU A 2 -8.61 -34.87 -11.89
C GLU A 2 -7.57 -33.82 -12.21
N GLY A 3 -6.97 -33.93 -13.41
CA GLY A 3 -5.88 -33.08 -13.83
C GLY A 3 -6.36 -31.66 -14.05
N PHE A 4 -5.65 -30.70 -13.47
CA PHE A 4 -5.79 -29.29 -13.83
C PHE A 4 -5.45 -29.12 -15.31
N GLU A 5 -6.45 -28.80 -16.14
CA GLU A 5 -6.20 -28.29 -17.47
C GLU A 5 -5.48 -26.95 -17.34
N PHE A 6 -4.24 -26.90 -17.76
CA PHE A 6 -3.49 -25.66 -17.91
C PHE A 6 -4.24 -24.75 -18.90
N LEU A 7 -4.93 -23.74 -18.40
CA LEU A 7 -5.37 -22.63 -19.23
C LEU A 7 -4.12 -22.01 -19.87
N ALA A 8 -4.00 -22.12 -21.17
CA ALA A 8 -2.90 -21.51 -21.93
C ALA A 8 -2.89 -20.00 -21.63
N LEU A 9 -1.77 -19.50 -21.08
CA LEU A 9 -1.60 -18.07 -20.88
C LEU A 9 -1.81 -17.32 -22.22
N PRO A 10 -2.52 -16.19 -22.22
CA PRO A 10 -2.59 -15.35 -23.40
C PRO A 10 -1.18 -15.01 -23.94
N GLU A 11 -1.00 -14.95 -25.26
CA GLU A 11 0.31 -14.68 -25.89
C GLU A 11 1.04 -13.44 -25.35
N LYS A 12 0.31 -12.44 -24.84
CA LYS A 12 0.88 -11.25 -24.19
C LYS A 12 1.71 -11.55 -22.93
N TYR A 13 1.57 -12.74 -22.34
CA TYR A 13 2.34 -13.20 -21.17
C TYR A 13 3.42 -14.23 -21.52
N SER A 14 3.69 -14.48 -22.80
CA SER A 14 4.71 -15.44 -23.24
C SER A 14 6.15 -15.07 -22.83
N GLY A 15 6.38 -13.87 -22.29
CA GLY A 15 7.67 -13.44 -21.70
C GLY A 15 7.66 -13.39 -20.16
N VAL A 16 6.51 -13.66 -19.51
CA VAL A 16 6.47 -13.78 -18.06
C VAL A 16 7.02 -15.15 -17.70
N ASP A 17 8.04 -15.16 -16.89
CA ASP A 17 8.68 -16.37 -16.40
C ASP A 17 7.62 -17.31 -15.77
N ILE A 18 7.36 -18.44 -16.41
CA ILE A 18 6.36 -19.44 -15.98
C ILE A 18 6.61 -19.84 -14.51
N VAL A 19 7.86 -19.82 -14.07
CA VAL A 19 8.27 -20.09 -12.70
C VAL A 19 7.68 -19.06 -11.73
N ASN A 20 7.76 -17.77 -12.06
CA ASN A 20 7.19 -16.69 -11.23
C ASN A 20 5.66 -16.81 -11.12
N TYR A 21 4.99 -17.19 -12.19
CA TYR A 21 3.55 -17.42 -12.18
C TYR A 21 3.15 -18.59 -11.26
N GLN A 22 3.89 -19.71 -11.28
CA GLN A 22 3.63 -20.84 -10.39
C GLN A 22 3.81 -20.48 -8.91
N TYR A 23 4.87 -19.73 -8.56
CA TYR A 23 5.09 -19.27 -7.19
C TYR A 23 4.00 -18.28 -6.74
N PHE A 24 3.59 -17.38 -7.61
CA PHE A 24 2.52 -16.45 -7.32
C PHE A 24 1.21 -17.18 -6.99
N HIS A 25 0.82 -18.18 -7.81
CA HIS A 25 -0.34 -19.01 -7.54
C HIS A 25 -0.24 -19.77 -6.22
N GLN A 26 0.90 -20.40 -5.93
CA GLN A 26 1.11 -21.10 -4.67
C GLN A 26 0.98 -20.17 -3.44
N LEU A 27 1.37 -18.91 -3.57
CA LEU A 27 1.22 -17.92 -2.52
C LEU A 27 -0.25 -17.52 -2.36
N LEU A 28 -0.98 -17.32 -3.44
CA LEU A 28 -2.42 -17.03 -3.40
C LEU A 28 -3.21 -18.18 -2.77
N GLU A 29 -2.90 -19.44 -3.10
CA GLU A 29 -3.50 -20.61 -2.45
C GLU A 29 -3.31 -20.61 -0.92
N LYS A 30 -2.22 -19.99 -0.44
CA LYS A 30 -1.91 -19.77 0.98
C LYS A 30 -2.41 -18.42 1.49
N ARG A 31 -3.30 -17.76 0.75
CA ARG A 31 -3.84 -16.43 1.07
C ARG A 31 -2.74 -15.39 1.32
N THR A 32 -1.64 -15.49 0.57
CA THR A 32 -0.49 -14.59 0.70
C THR A 32 -0.28 -13.82 -0.59
N ILE A 33 -0.20 -12.51 -0.49
CA ILE A 33 0.10 -11.58 -1.57
C ILE A 33 1.44 -10.93 -1.28
N VAL A 34 2.36 -10.97 -2.25
CA VAL A 34 3.65 -10.26 -2.16
C VAL A 34 3.58 -9.03 -3.06
N PHE A 35 3.61 -7.86 -2.46
CA PHE A 35 3.68 -6.59 -3.18
C PHE A 35 5.08 -5.97 -2.97
N ASN A 36 5.93 -6.10 -3.98
CA ASN A 36 7.31 -5.62 -3.99
C ASN A 36 7.55 -4.77 -5.25
N SER A 37 6.82 -3.66 -5.36
CA SER A 37 6.90 -2.78 -6.52
C SER A 37 6.49 -1.35 -6.19
N GLU A 38 6.62 -0.45 -7.15
CA GLU A 38 6.03 0.88 -7.13
C GLU A 38 4.50 0.77 -7.24
N ILE A 39 3.78 1.72 -6.63
CA ILE A 39 2.32 1.81 -6.74
C ILE A 39 1.96 2.43 -8.09
N SER A 40 1.27 1.67 -8.90
CA SER A 40 0.80 2.01 -10.24
C SER A 40 -0.59 1.39 -10.49
N GLU A 41 -1.10 1.50 -11.69
CA GLU A 41 -2.36 0.85 -12.10
C GLU A 41 -2.36 -0.67 -11.88
N ASP A 42 -1.17 -1.31 -11.90
CA ASP A 42 -1.02 -2.75 -11.64
C ASP A 42 -1.49 -3.18 -10.24
N ILE A 43 -1.68 -2.23 -9.31
CA ILE A 43 -2.17 -2.50 -7.95
C ILE A 43 -3.58 -3.13 -7.96
N ILE A 44 -4.34 -2.90 -9.03
CA ILE A 44 -5.65 -3.50 -9.21
C ILE A 44 -5.51 -5.01 -9.37
N GLU A 45 -4.64 -5.46 -10.28
CA GLU A 45 -4.46 -6.88 -10.57
C GLU A 45 -3.66 -7.60 -9.46
N THR A 46 -2.69 -6.90 -8.87
CA THR A 46 -1.76 -7.51 -7.92
C THR A 46 -2.28 -7.55 -6.49
N LEU A 47 -3.11 -6.60 -6.08
CA LEU A 47 -3.64 -6.52 -4.71
C LEU A 47 -5.17 -6.52 -4.66
N TYR A 48 -5.82 -5.61 -5.40
CA TYR A 48 -7.26 -5.43 -5.23
C TYR A 48 -8.06 -6.67 -5.65
N LEU A 49 -7.82 -7.24 -6.83
CA LEU A 49 -8.58 -8.40 -7.30
C LEU A 49 -8.39 -9.62 -6.39
N PRO A 50 -7.17 -10.04 -5.99
CA PRO A 50 -6.99 -11.11 -5.03
C PRO A 50 -7.66 -10.84 -3.66
N LEU A 51 -7.54 -9.61 -3.13
CA LEU A 51 -8.21 -9.24 -1.88
C LEU A 51 -9.73 -9.31 -2.01
N ARG A 52 -10.27 -8.93 -3.16
CA ARG A 52 -11.70 -8.99 -3.44
C ARG A 52 -12.20 -10.43 -3.51
N ASP A 53 -11.43 -11.34 -4.09
CA ASP A 53 -11.75 -12.76 -4.11
C ASP A 53 -11.73 -13.34 -2.69
N PHE A 54 -10.71 -13.02 -1.89
CA PHE A 54 -10.64 -13.45 -0.49
C PHE A 54 -11.73 -12.83 0.39
N GLU A 55 -12.18 -11.61 0.11
CA GLU A 55 -13.29 -10.99 0.84
C GLU A 55 -14.62 -11.72 0.59
N ASN A 56 -14.80 -12.32 -0.59
CA ASN A 56 -16.04 -12.98 -1.01
C ASN A 56 -16.03 -14.50 -0.83
N ASP A 57 -14.90 -15.12 -0.49
CA ASP A 57 -14.86 -16.55 -0.23
C ASP A 57 -15.45 -16.89 1.16
N ASP A 58 -15.68 -18.18 1.42
CA ASP A 58 -16.25 -18.66 2.69
C ASP A 58 -15.23 -18.81 3.82
N SER A 59 -13.94 -18.48 3.59
CA SER A 59 -12.88 -18.66 4.58
C SER A 59 -12.78 -17.46 5.52
N ASP A 60 -12.62 -17.72 6.81
CA ASP A 60 -12.29 -16.72 7.84
C ASP A 60 -10.78 -16.59 8.11
N GLU A 61 -9.96 -17.38 7.41
CA GLU A 61 -8.51 -17.31 7.55
C GLU A 61 -7.98 -15.95 7.06
N PRO A 62 -7.03 -15.37 7.80
CA PRO A 62 -6.48 -14.05 7.44
C PRO A 62 -5.72 -14.08 6.11
N VAL A 63 -5.82 -12.99 5.37
CA VAL A 63 -4.94 -12.74 4.22
C VAL A 63 -3.64 -12.13 4.70
N THR A 64 -2.50 -12.60 4.19
CA THR A 64 -1.19 -12.00 4.47
C THR A 64 -0.76 -11.16 3.28
N ILE A 65 -0.44 -9.88 3.52
CA ILE A 65 0.18 -8.99 2.54
C ILE A 65 1.62 -8.74 2.96
N ILE A 66 2.59 -9.16 2.16
CA ILE A 66 3.99 -8.81 2.34
C ILE A 66 4.26 -7.54 1.54
N LEU A 67 4.54 -6.45 2.22
CA LEU A 67 4.66 -5.12 1.64
C LEU A 67 6.11 -4.64 1.65
N ASN A 68 6.62 -4.28 0.48
CA ASN A 68 7.85 -3.51 0.29
C ASN A 68 7.65 -2.56 -0.91
N SER A 69 7.48 -1.28 -0.67
CA SER A 69 7.17 -0.32 -1.73
C SER A 69 7.73 1.07 -1.42
N VAL A 70 8.28 1.69 -2.44
CA VAL A 70 8.72 3.10 -2.40
C VAL A 70 7.56 4.10 -2.57
N GLY A 71 6.34 3.62 -2.77
CA GLY A 71 5.18 4.45 -3.08
C GLY A 71 4.93 4.54 -4.58
N GLY A 72 4.34 5.63 -5.04
CA GLY A 72 4.04 5.87 -6.46
C GLY A 72 2.76 6.68 -6.67
N SER A 73 1.91 6.25 -7.60
CA SER A 73 0.69 6.95 -8.00
C SER A 73 -0.25 7.22 -6.83
N VAL A 74 -0.63 8.48 -6.66
CA VAL A 74 -1.54 8.93 -5.60
C VAL A 74 -2.96 8.40 -5.81
N SER A 75 -3.46 8.41 -7.05
CA SER A 75 -4.80 7.93 -7.38
C SER A 75 -4.95 6.44 -7.08
N ASP A 76 -3.98 5.64 -7.50
CA ASP A 76 -3.99 4.19 -7.33
C ASP A 76 -3.76 3.82 -5.86
N GLY A 77 -2.90 4.56 -5.17
CA GLY A 77 -2.68 4.41 -3.74
C GLY A 77 -3.93 4.71 -2.91
N PHE A 78 -4.65 5.80 -3.19
CA PHE A 78 -5.92 6.09 -2.52
C PHE A 78 -7.03 5.10 -2.86
N PHE A 79 -7.06 4.58 -4.10
CA PHE A 79 -7.98 3.51 -4.46
C PHE A 79 -7.85 2.33 -3.49
N LEU A 80 -6.62 1.83 -3.30
CA LEU A 80 -6.38 0.72 -2.40
C LEU A 80 -6.55 1.09 -0.91
N ALA A 81 -6.07 2.26 -0.48
CA ALA A 81 -6.18 2.70 0.91
C ALA A 81 -7.65 2.82 1.36
N ASN A 82 -8.52 3.40 0.52
CA ASN A 82 -9.94 3.48 0.80
C ASN A 82 -10.62 2.11 0.85
N TYR A 83 -10.21 1.18 -0.02
CA TYR A 83 -10.72 -0.19 0.01
C TYR A 83 -10.31 -0.90 1.30
N LEU A 84 -9.03 -0.83 1.67
CA LEU A 84 -8.52 -1.43 2.92
C LEU A 84 -9.17 -0.85 4.17
N ALA A 85 -9.41 0.46 4.21
CA ALA A 85 -10.10 1.09 5.33
C ALA A 85 -11.50 0.52 5.60
N SER A 86 -12.14 -0.07 4.60
CA SER A 86 -13.46 -0.69 4.68
C SER A 86 -13.45 -2.23 4.56
N TYR A 87 -12.28 -2.85 4.47
CA TYR A 87 -12.14 -4.30 4.30
C TYR A 87 -12.70 -5.06 5.50
N LYS A 88 -13.43 -6.14 5.25
CA LYS A 88 -14.25 -6.80 6.29
C LYS A 88 -13.65 -8.06 6.88
N LYS A 89 -12.66 -8.65 6.19
CA LYS A 89 -11.98 -9.86 6.67
C LYS A 89 -10.61 -9.54 7.26
N LYS A 90 -9.99 -10.50 7.93
CA LYS A 90 -8.69 -10.29 8.58
C LYS A 90 -7.55 -10.20 7.58
N ILE A 91 -6.68 -9.20 7.78
CA ILE A 91 -5.43 -9.01 7.04
C ILE A 91 -4.27 -8.93 8.03
N ASN A 92 -3.19 -9.65 7.72
CA ASN A 92 -1.86 -9.42 8.29
C ASN A 92 -1.02 -8.68 7.24
N MET A 93 -0.72 -7.41 7.44
CA MET A 93 0.16 -6.63 6.57
C MET A 93 1.56 -6.60 7.18
N ILE A 94 2.55 -7.15 6.47
CA ILE A 94 3.93 -7.31 6.96
C ILE A 94 4.85 -6.45 6.11
N ILE A 95 5.49 -5.46 6.73
CA ILE A 95 6.48 -4.61 6.07
C ILE A 95 7.86 -5.27 6.18
N THR A 96 8.52 -5.50 5.03
CA THR A 96 9.80 -6.23 4.98
C THR A 96 10.99 -5.36 4.61
N GLY A 97 10.77 -4.15 4.13
CA GLY A 97 11.81 -3.20 3.74
C GLY A 97 11.34 -1.77 3.94
N TYR A 98 10.63 -1.25 2.94
CA TYR A 98 10.08 0.10 2.97
C TYR A 98 8.56 0.11 2.85
N ALA A 99 7.91 1.03 3.57
CA ALA A 99 6.60 1.52 3.23
C ALA A 99 6.69 3.04 3.07
N ALA A 100 7.02 3.51 1.84
CA ALA A 100 7.34 4.90 1.61
C ALA A 100 6.24 5.63 0.81
N SER A 101 6.07 6.94 1.08
CA SER A 101 5.15 7.80 0.32
C SER A 101 3.73 7.21 0.29
N MET A 102 3.13 6.96 -0.85
CA MET A 102 1.79 6.37 -0.94
C MET A 102 1.66 4.97 -0.30
N ALA A 103 2.76 4.20 -0.16
CA ALA A 103 2.73 2.96 0.60
C ALA A 103 2.54 3.20 2.11
N ALA A 104 3.03 4.32 2.66
CA ALA A 104 2.73 4.73 4.04
C ALA A 104 1.25 5.12 4.22
N VAL A 105 0.63 5.73 3.20
CA VAL A 105 -0.81 6.03 3.20
C VAL A 105 -1.63 4.73 3.20
N ILE A 106 -1.28 3.77 2.35
CA ILE A 106 -1.91 2.44 2.31
C ILE A 106 -1.77 1.74 3.67
N LEU A 107 -0.58 1.76 4.26
CA LEU A 107 -0.32 1.19 5.59
C LEU A 107 -1.20 1.84 6.66
N SER A 108 -1.33 3.17 6.63
CA SER A 108 -2.12 3.91 7.63
C SER A 108 -3.62 3.56 7.57
N ALA A 109 -4.14 3.07 6.44
CA ALA A 109 -5.54 2.67 6.30
C ALA A 109 -5.96 1.59 7.33
N GLY A 110 -5.01 0.75 7.76
CA GLY A 110 -5.24 -0.25 8.79
C GLY A 110 -5.36 0.31 10.22
N GLY A 111 -5.03 1.59 10.45
CA GLY A 111 -4.95 2.14 11.81
C GLY A 111 -6.27 2.23 12.57
N LYS A 112 -7.40 2.27 11.86
CA LYS A 112 -8.76 2.25 12.43
C LYS A 112 -9.58 1.04 12.01
N ASN A 113 -9.04 0.18 11.15
CA ASN A 113 -9.72 -1.05 10.77
C ASN A 113 -9.22 -2.20 11.64
N GLU A 114 -10.01 -2.60 12.62
CA GLU A 114 -9.71 -3.68 13.57
C GLU A 114 -9.47 -5.05 12.89
N ASN A 115 -9.81 -5.19 11.62
CA ASN A 115 -9.53 -6.40 10.85
C ASN A 115 -8.11 -6.43 10.28
N ILE A 116 -7.36 -5.32 10.32
CA ILE A 116 -6.01 -5.24 9.76
C ILE A 116 -4.98 -5.15 10.88
N THR A 117 -4.07 -6.11 10.92
CA THR A 117 -2.89 -6.08 11.80
C THR A 117 -1.66 -5.75 10.96
N ARG A 118 -0.94 -4.70 11.35
CA ARG A 118 0.24 -4.18 10.64
C ARG A 118 1.49 -4.55 11.43
N LYS A 119 2.38 -5.29 10.80
CA LYS A 119 3.62 -5.78 11.41
C LYS A 119 4.83 -5.30 10.62
N ALA A 120 5.93 -5.06 11.28
CA ALA A 120 7.17 -4.66 10.63
C ALA A 120 8.38 -5.37 11.22
N TYR A 121 9.37 -5.70 10.39
CA TYR A 121 10.68 -6.12 10.90
C TYR A 121 11.43 -4.94 11.52
N PRO A 122 12.33 -5.16 12.51
CA PRO A 122 13.05 -4.08 13.19
C PRO A 122 13.87 -3.16 12.27
N SER A 123 14.32 -3.70 11.12
CA SER A 123 15.14 -2.99 10.14
C SER A 123 14.33 -2.24 9.07
N THR A 124 13.00 -2.20 9.19
CA THR A 124 12.15 -1.52 8.22
C THR A 124 12.05 -0.02 8.49
N TYR A 125 11.75 0.73 7.44
CA TYR A 125 11.50 2.16 7.53
C TYR A 125 10.20 2.54 6.83
N ILE A 126 9.48 3.47 7.45
CA ILE A 126 8.34 4.14 6.84
C ILE A 126 8.79 5.55 6.47
N LEU A 127 8.44 6.01 5.28
CA LEU A 127 8.74 7.37 4.84
C LEU A 127 7.44 8.13 4.57
N ILE A 128 7.26 9.25 5.26
CA ILE A 128 6.22 10.23 4.99
C ILE A 128 6.88 11.52 4.45
N HIS A 129 6.35 12.05 3.36
CA HIS A 129 6.78 13.32 2.78
C HIS A 129 5.66 13.93 1.94
N ASP A 130 5.71 15.26 1.75
CA ASP A 130 4.83 15.95 0.80
C ASP A 130 5.12 15.50 -0.63
N GLY A 131 4.09 15.53 -1.49
CA GLY A 131 4.21 15.10 -2.88
C GLY A 131 5.14 16.00 -3.72
N TYR A 132 5.65 15.45 -4.82
CA TYR A 132 6.42 16.19 -5.82
C TYR A 132 5.57 16.48 -7.04
N VAL A 133 5.60 17.73 -7.51
CA VAL A 133 5.00 18.13 -8.77
C VAL A 133 6.08 18.69 -9.69
N ALA A 134 6.29 18.05 -10.82
CA ALA A 134 7.10 18.58 -11.90
C ALA A 134 6.19 19.27 -12.92
N LEU A 135 6.27 20.59 -13.04
CA LEU A 135 5.55 21.36 -14.06
C LEU A 135 6.39 21.46 -15.32
N SER A 136 5.83 21.11 -16.48
CA SER A 136 6.46 21.33 -17.77
C SER A 136 6.23 22.78 -18.26
N ALA A 137 7.07 23.25 -19.18
CA ALA A 137 6.91 24.59 -19.78
C ALA A 137 5.58 24.75 -20.54
N SER A 138 4.98 23.67 -21.02
CA SER A 138 3.67 23.65 -21.69
C SER A 138 2.50 23.90 -20.72
N GLU A 139 2.70 23.66 -19.42
CA GLU A 139 1.69 23.80 -18.39
C GLU A 139 1.70 25.16 -17.70
N ALA A 140 2.55 26.09 -18.13
CA ALA A 140 2.68 27.41 -17.50
C ALA A 140 1.35 28.20 -17.43
N LYS A 141 0.40 27.97 -18.35
CA LYS A 141 -0.91 28.63 -18.34
C LYS A 141 -1.86 28.08 -17.28
N THR A 142 -1.71 26.81 -16.89
CA THR A 142 -2.54 26.11 -15.92
C THR A 142 -1.80 25.85 -14.61
N ALA A 143 -0.59 26.39 -14.47
CA ALA A 143 0.27 26.15 -13.30
C ALA A 143 -0.43 26.43 -11.97
N ASN A 144 -1.21 27.51 -11.87
CA ASN A 144 -1.93 27.85 -10.66
C ASN A 144 -3.02 26.81 -10.33
N ASP A 145 -3.73 26.32 -11.34
CA ASP A 145 -4.77 25.30 -11.16
C ASP A 145 -4.17 23.96 -10.74
N ILE A 146 -3.04 23.59 -11.34
CA ILE A 146 -2.28 22.40 -10.99
C ILE A 146 -1.76 22.49 -9.56
N MET A 147 -1.17 23.62 -9.17
CA MET A 147 -0.70 23.85 -7.80
C MET A 147 -1.86 23.81 -6.78
N ALA A 148 -2.99 24.44 -7.09
CA ALA A 148 -4.17 24.40 -6.23
C ALA A 148 -4.75 22.99 -6.10
N PHE A 149 -4.70 22.19 -7.15
CA PHE A 149 -5.08 20.78 -7.10
C PHE A 149 -4.12 19.97 -6.22
N ASN A 150 -2.80 20.13 -6.41
CA ASN A 150 -1.80 19.42 -5.64
C ASN A 150 -1.85 19.76 -4.15
N ASN A 151 -2.05 21.01 -3.79
CA ASN A 151 -2.25 21.39 -2.39
C ASN A 151 -3.45 20.65 -1.75
N ARG A 152 -4.54 20.45 -2.51
CA ARG A 152 -5.68 19.64 -2.02
C ARG A 152 -5.35 18.17 -1.90
N VAL A 153 -4.53 17.64 -2.80
CA VAL A 153 -4.03 16.25 -2.73
C VAL A 153 -3.18 16.05 -1.49
N ASP A 154 -2.24 16.96 -1.23
CA ASP A 154 -1.37 16.92 -0.04
C ASP A 154 -2.21 17.04 1.25
N GLU A 155 -3.21 17.90 1.27
CA GLU A 155 -4.15 18.02 2.39
C GLU A 155 -4.95 16.72 2.61
N ASN A 156 -5.39 16.05 1.55
CA ASN A 156 -6.08 14.76 1.65
C ASN A 156 -5.16 13.67 2.21
N ILE A 157 -3.91 13.60 1.75
CA ILE A 157 -2.90 12.67 2.29
C ILE A 157 -2.68 12.94 3.78
N ARG A 158 -2.42 14.19 4.14
CA ARG A 158 -2.25 14.64 5.52
C ARG A 158 -3.42 14.20 6.41
N ASN A 159 -4.63 14.56 6.01
CA ASN A 159 -5.84 14.26 6.78
C ASN A 159 -6.08 12.75 6.88
N PHE A 160 -5.80 11.98 5.84
CA PHE A 160 -5.93 10.53 5.86
C PHE A 160 -4.97 9.89 6.86
N ILE A 161 -3.70 10.27 6.84
CA ILE A 161 -2.69 9.75 7.79
C ILE A 161 -3.05 10.13 9.22
N ILE A 162 -3.32 11.40 9.49
CA ILE A 162 -3.68 11.89 10.83
C ILE A 162 -4.94 11.19 11.36
N SER A 163 -5.95 11.03 10.51
CA SER A 163 -7.20 10.38 10.93
C SER A 163 -7.06 8.90 11.25
N ASN A 164 -6.02 8.22 10.76
CA ASN A 164 -5.83 6.77 10.90
C ASN A 164 -4.64 6.39 11.81
N THR A 165 -3.93 7.36 12.38
CA THR A 165 -2.74 7.12 13.22
C THR A 165 -2.80 7.96 14.50
N ASN A 166 -1.75 7.89 15.32
CA ASN A 166 -1.54 8.78 16.47
C ASN A 166 -0.70 10.03 16.10
N ILE A 167 -0.43 10.25 14.81
CA ILE A 167 0.30 11.43 14.35
C ILE A 167 -0.61 12.65 14.52
N THR A 168 -0.16 13.64 15.33
CA THR A 168 -0.90 14.90 15.48
C THR A 168 -0.66 15.82 14.29
N GLU A 169 -1.53 16.82 14.12
CA GLU A 169 -1.38 17.85 13.09
C GLU A 169 -0.03 18.56 13.20
N GLU A 170 0.32 18.98 14.42
CA GLU A 170 1.58 19.70 14.69
C GLU A 170 2.80 18.83 14.35
N LEU A 171 2.75 17.55 14.68
CA LEU A 171 3.85 16.63 14.39
C LEU A 171 3.98 16.43 12.88
N TYR A 172 2.87 16.17 12.17
CA TYR A 172 2.87 16.04 10.71
C TYR A 172 3.44 17.28 10.04
N ASP A 173 2.91 18.47 10.36
CA ASP A 173 3.31 19.74 9.75
C ASP A 173 4.77 20.10 10.02
N SER A 174 5.32 19.65 11.14
CA SER A 174 6.73 19.86 11.49
C SER A 174 7.71 18.94 10.73
N LYS A 175 7.25 17.77 10.29
CA LYS A 175 8.08 16.69 9.74
C LYS A 175 7.87 16.40 8.27
N ALA A 176 6.63 16.36 7.78
CA ALA A 176 6.30 15.86 6.44
C ALA A 176 6.75 16.78 5.30
N ARG A 177 6.94 18.09 5.54
CA ARG A 177 7.54 19.04 4.58
C ARG A 177 8.99 18.70 4.20
N LYS A 178 9.59 17.73 4.91
CA LYS A 178 10.89 17.12 4.65
C LYS A 178 10.67 15.64 4.46
N GLN A 179 11.72 14.89 4.17
CA GLN A 179 11.64 13.44 4.19
C GLN A 179 11.67 12.96 5.65
N TRP A 180 10.54 12.47 6.14
CA TRP A 180 10.42 11.96 7.49
C TRP A 180 10.54 10.43 7.49
N PHE A 181 11.76 9.96 7.75
CA PHE A 181 12.03 8.53 7.93
C PHE A 181 11.67 8.13 9.36
N ILE A 182 10.80 7.14 9.49
CA ILE A 182 10.24 6.63 10.74
C ILE A 182 10.74 5.20 10.90
N SER A 183 11.44 4.91 11.99
CA SER A 183 11.87 3.56 12.36
C SER A 183 10.68 2.69 12.76
N ALA A 184 10.86 1.35 12.82
CA ALA A 184 9.82 0.45 13.29
C ALA A 184 9.36 0.78 14.73
N GLN A 185 10.27 1.21 15.61
CA GLN A 185 9.93 1.61 16.97
C GLN A 185 9.06 2.87 17.02
N GLU A 186 9.44 3.91 16.28
CA GLU A 186 8.63 5.13 16.16
C GLU A 186 7.27 4.86 15.50
N ALA A 187 7.24 3.95 14.51
CA ALA A 187 6.02 3.57 13.82
C ALA A 187 5.01 2.89 14.74
N LEU A 188 5.49 2.08 15.70
CA LEU A 188 4.66 1.47 16.73
C LEU A 188 4.05 2.53 17.65
N GLU A 189 4.84 3.48 18.11
CA GLU A 189 4.40 4.59 18.98
C GLU A 189 3.37 5.51 18.28
N LEU A 190 3.55 5.70 16.97
CA LEU A 190 2.68 6.54 16.14
C LEU A 190 1.44 5.80 15.61
N ASN A 191 1.23 4.55 15.97
CA ASN A 191 0.15 3.71 15.45
C ASN A 191 0.17 3.61 13.90
N LEU A 192 1.36 3.56 13.31
CA LEU A 192 1.56 3.18 11.90
C LEU A 192 1.67 1.67 11.75
N ILE A 193 2.14 0.98 12.78
CA ILE A 193 2.15 -0.48 12.91
C ILE A 193 1.63 -0.89 14.29
N ASP A 194 1.26 -2.17 14.42
CA ASP A 194 0.70 -2.75 15.63
C ASP A 194 1.70 -3.68 16.34
N GLU A 195 2.73 -4.16 15.62
CA GLU A 195 3.70 -5.13 16.14
C GLU A 195 5.06 -5.02 15.43
N ILE A 196 6.14 -5.16 16.20
CA ILE A 196 7.49 -5.38 15.67
C ILE A 196 7.78 -6.87 15.75
N MET A 197 8.11 -7.48 14.59
CA MET A 197 8.44 -8.90 14.50
C MET A 197 9.84 -9.17 15.08
N GLU A 198 10.02 -10.36 15.63
CA GLU A 198 11.33 -10.85 16.10
C GLU A 198 12.24 -11.32 14.95
#